data_5af911bf0d3061591d68468833a653c7
#
_entry.id   5af911bf0d3061591d68468833a653c7
#
_cell.length_a   1.000
_cell.length_b   1.000
_cell.length_c   1.000
_cell.angle_alpha   90.00
_cell.angle_beta   90.00
_cell.angle_gamma   90.00
#
_symmetry.space_group_name_H-M   'P 1'
#
loop_
_entity.id
_entity.type
_entity.pdbx_description
1 polymer ?
#
loop_
_entity_poly.entity_id
_entity_poly.type
_entity_poly.pdbx_seq_one_letter_code
_entity_poly.pdbx_strand_id
1 'polypeptide(L)'
;MRPQIPNALLVDTMSGEERFQNATLRPILKLQNKVLLAIFKDYILEKETRKGSKTEDKRSYSRLSATKQREYIDTVFQKDIKFKSQLLGMIIGHFDLEEYNLYAQNRTGTDRRIINLLKERIFNGLAELPQEF
;
A
#
# COMPACT_ATOMS: atom_id res chain seq x y z
N MET A 1 -7.12 8.40 16.01
CA MET A 1 -6.82 9.72 15.42
C MET A 1 -5.56 9.63 14.54
N ARG A 2 -5.63 10.21 13.37
CA ARG A 2 -4.52 10.14 12.43
C ARG A 2 -3.36 11.05 12.86
N PRO A 3 -2.11 10.65 12.57
CA PRO A 3 -0.98 11.56 12.73
C PRO A 3 -1.14 12.79 11.85
N GLN A 4 -0.61 13.90 12.30
CA GLN A 4 -0.64 15.14 11.52
C GLN A 4 0.71 15.37 10.86
N ILE A 5 0.66 15.97 9.67
CA ILE A 5 1.87 16.35 8.94
C ILE A 5 2.28 17.75 9.40
N PRO A 6 3.58 17.94 9.72
CA PRO A 6 4.05 19.29 10.06
C PRO A 6 3.78 20.29 8.94
N ASN A 7 3.42 21.50 9.29
CA ASN A 7 3.11 22.55 8.32
C ASN A 7 4.25 22.80 7.32
N ALA A 8 5.48 22.52 7.72
CA ALA A 8 6.63 22.68 6.82
C ALA A 8 6.55 21.81 5.58
N LEU A 9 5.76 20.72 5.61
CA LEU A 9 5.56 19.83 4.46
C LEU A 9 4.37 20.25 3.59
N LEU A 10 3.59 21.24 4.01
CA LEU A 10 2.42 21.73 3.29
C LEU A 10 2.69 23.15 2.81
N VAL A 11 3.46 23.26 1.74
CA VAL A 11 3.82 24.57 1.19
C VAL A 11 2.80 25.03 0.16
N ASP A 12 2.66 26.35 0.03
CA ASP A 12 1.66 26.95 -0.86
C ASP A 12 1.87 26.61 -2.33
N THR A 13 3.11 26.32 -2.72
CA THR A 13 3.42 25.95 -4.09
C THR A 13 3.07 24.52 -4.45
N MET A 14 2.66 23.71 -3.47
CA MET A 14 2.22 22.35 -3.74
C MET A 14 0.96 22.34 -4.58
N SER A 15 0.89 21.40 -5.54
CA SER A 15 -0.35 21.14 -6.24
C SER A 15 -1.41 20.60 -5.26
N GLY A 16 -2.67 20.68 -5.64
CA GLY A 16 -3.76 20.12 -4.84
C GLY A 16 -3.56 18.63 -4.57
N GLU A 17 -3.04 17.90 -5.57
CA GLU A 17 -2.78 16.48 -5.44
C GLU A 17 -1.67 16.18 -4.45
N GLU A 18 -0.57 16.95 -4.50
CA GLU A 18 0.52 16.78 -3.56
C GLU A 18 0.09 17.12 -2.13
N ARG A 19 -0.72 18.17 -1.98
CA ARG A 19 -1.24 18.58 -0.69
C ARG A 19 -2.13 17.47 -0.12
N PHE A 20 -3.01 16.90 -0.92
CA PHE A 20 -3.84 15.79 -0.49
C PHE A 20 -2.99 14.58 -0.10
N GLN A 21 -1.98 14.26 -0.88
CA GLN A 21 -1.08 13.16 -0.57
C GLN A 21 -0.39 13.37 0.78
N ASN A 22 0.15 14.55 1.02
CA ASN A 22 0.92 14.83 2.24
C ASN A 22 0.04 15.04 3.46
N ALA A 23 -1.11 15.69 3.30
CA ALA A 23 -2.00 16.03 4.42
C ALA A 23 -2.96 14.91 4.79
N THR A 24 -3.35 14.07 3.84
CA THR A 24 -4.37 13.04 4.04
C THR A 24 -3.81 11.63 3.89
N LEU A 25 -3.22 11.31 2.75
CA LEU A 25 -2.84 9.93 2.44
C LEU A 25 -1.68 9.43 3.29
N ARG A 26 -0.61 10.21 3.42
CA ARG A 26 0.55 9.78 4.20
C ARG A 26 0.25 9.54 5.67
N PRO A 27 -0.51 10.40 6.36
CA PRO A 27 -0.89 10.13 7.74
C PRO A 27 -1.70 8.84 7.91
N ILE A 28 -2.63 8.57 6.99
CA ILE A 28 -3.43 7.35 7.02
C ILE A 28 -2.54 6.13 6.83
N LEU A 29 -1.64 6.18 5.85
CA LEU A 29 -0.71 5.08 5.59
C LEU A 29 0.19 4.82 6.79
N LYS A 30 0.66 5.87 7.44
CA LYS A 30 1.48 5.74 8.64
C LYS A 30 0.70 5.07 9.76
N LEU A 31 -0.56 5.46 9.95
CA LEU A 31 -1.44 4.87 10.95
C LEU A 31 -1.68 3.39 10.68
N GLN A 32 -1.87 3.01 9.42
CA GLN A 32 -2.22 1.65 9.01
C GLN A 32 -1.01 0.77 8.67
N ASN A 33 0.19 1.29 8.84
CA ASN A 33 1.39 0.62 8.35
C ASN A 33 1.53 -0.82 8.85
N LYS A 34 1.36 -1.05 10.15
CA LYS A 34 1.53 -2.38 10.72
C LYS A 34 0.47 -3.36 10.24
N VAL A 35 -0.77 -2.90 10.17
CA VAL A 35 -1.88 -3.73 9.69
C VAL A 35 -1.70 -4.04 8.21
N LEU A 36 -1.30 -3.05 7.43
CA LEU A 36 -1.05 -3.22 6.00
C LEU A 36 0.02 -4.29 5.73
N LEU A 37 1.12 -4.24 6.46
CA LEU A 37 2.20 -5.22 6.32
C LEU A 37 1.75 -6.60 6.74
N ALA A 38 0.98 -6.70 7.83
CA ALA A 38 0.43 -7.98 8.29
C ALA A 38 -0.50 -8.58 7.24
N ILE A 39 -1.37 -7.77 6.65
CA ILE A 39 -2.28 -8.22 5.61
C ILE A 39 -1.53 -8.75 4.40
N PHE A 40 -0.51 -8.03 3.95
CA PHE A 40 0.24 -8.45 2.77
C PHE A 40 1.09 -9.70 3.07
N LYS A 41 1.66 -9.79 4.26
CA LYS A 41 2.38 -10.98 4.68
C LYS A 41 1.45 -12.21 4.68
N ASP A 42 0.26 -12.06 5.22
CA ASP A 42 -0.73 -13.12 5.21
C ASP A 42 -1.12 -13.51 3.79
N TYR A 43 -1.24 -12.54 2.91
CA TYR A 43 -1.54 -12.77 1.50
C TYR A 43 -0.45 -13.65 0.86
N ILE A 44 0.79 -13.31 1.08
CA ILE A 44 1.93 -14.08 0.54
C ILE A 44 1.89 -15.51 1.05
N LEU A 45 1.75 -15.67 2.37
CA LEU A 45 1.76 -17.00 2.98
C LEU A 45 0.58 -17.85 2.53
N GLU A 46 -0.58 -17.26 2.40
CA GLU A 46 -1.76 -17.96 1.90
C GLU A 46 -1.56 -18.44 0.47
N LYS A 47 -1.00 -17.59 -0.39
CA LYS A 47 -0.74 -17.98 -1.78
C LYS A 47 0.30 -19.10 -1.87
N GLU A 48 1.35 -19.03 -1.09
CA GLU A 48 2.37 -20.07 -1.06
C GLU A 48 1.78 -21.39 -0.57
N THR A 49 0.91 -21.36 0.44
CA THR A 49 0.27 -22.55 0.97
C THR A 49 -0.68 -23.17 -0.04
N ARG A 50 -1.49 -22.36 -0.74
CA ARG A 50 -2.44 -22.86 -1.75
C ARG A 50 -1.75 -23.52 -2.91
N LYS A 51 -0.62 -22.97 -3.33
CA LYS A 51 0.14 -23.56 -4.43
C LYS A 51 0.82 -24.85 -4.03
N GLY A 52 0.85 -25.11 -2.74
CA GLY A 52 1.49 -26.29 -2.20
C GLY A 52 2.99 -26.24 -2.36
N SER A 53 3.65 -27.15 -1.66
CA SER A 53 5.09 -27.32 -1.75
C SER A 53 5.52 -28.03 -3.03
N LYS A 54 4.64 -28.13 -4.01
CA LYS A 54 4.91 -28.92 -5.22
C LYS A 54 5.89 -28.28 -6.18
N THR A 55 6.16 -27.01 -6.01
CA THR A 55 7.11 -26.32 -6.86
C THR A 55 8.32 -25.97 -6.03
N GLU A 56 9.28 -26.87 -6.04
CA GLU A 56 10.56 -26.66 -5.37
C GLU A 56 11.27 -25.42 -5.85
N ASP A 57 10.92 -24.93 -7.05
CA ASP A 57 11.54 -23.76 -7.64
C ASP A 57 10.92 -22.44 -7.18
N LYS A 58 9.80 -22.47 -6.44
CA LYS A 58 9.22 -21.24 -5.95
C LYS A 58 9.88 -20.80 -4.67
N ARG A 59 10.68 -19.80 -4.81
CA ARG A 59 11.28 -19.16 -3.65
C ARG A 59 10.21 -18.38 -2.91
N SER A 60 10.31 -18.37 -1.58
CA SER A 60 9.46 -17.50 -0.78
C SER A 60 9.78 -16.05 -1.15
N TYR A 61 8.84 -15.15 -0.86
CA TYR A 61 9.01 -13.73 -1.16
C TYR A 61 10.33 -13.19 -0.58
N SER A 62 10.67 -13.58 0.65
CA SER A 62 11.86 -13.08 1.32
C SER A 62 13.17 -13.46 0.60
N ARG A 63 13.14 -14.52 -0.21
CA ARG A 63 14.31 -14.97 -0.95
C ARG A 63 14.43 -14.41 -2.35
N LEU A 64 13.41 -13.68 -2.80
CA LEU A 64 13.46 -13.04 -4.10
C LEU A 64 14.40 -11.85 -4.07
N SER A 65 14.99 -11.52 -5.23
CA SER A 65 15.74 -10.28 -5.37
C SER A 65 14.79 -9.09 -5.20
N ALA A 66 15.35 -7.91 -4.93
CA ALA A 66 14.53 -6.69 -4.81
C ALA A 66 13.70 -6.45 -6.05
N THR A 67 14.26 -6.65 -7.25
CA THR A 67 13.54 -6.51 -8.51
C THR A 67 12.36 -7.47 -8.58
N LYS A 68 12.57 -8.73 -8.22
CA LYS A 68 11.51 -9.73 -8.24
C LYS A 68 10.44 -9.46 -7.18
N GLN A 69 10.83 -8.94 -6.03
CA GLN A 69 9.88 -8.55 -5.00
C GLN A 69 8.98 -7.41 -5.49
N ARG A 70 9.54 -6.41 -6.17
CA ARG A 70 8.74 -5.34 -6.75
C ARG A 70 7.79 -5.87 -7.84
N GLU A 71 8.28 -6.77 -8.68
CA GLU A 71 7.44 -7.39 -9.69
C GLU A 71 6.28 -8.18 -9.07
N TYR A 72 6.54 -8.87 -7.98
CA TYR A 72 5.52 -9.62 -7.24
C TYR A 72 4.42 -8.68 -6.77
N ILE A 73 4.81 -7.59 -6.11
CA ILE A 73 3.85 -6.60 -5.59
C ILE A 73 3.05 -5.98 -6.74
N ASP A 74 3.72 -5.57 -7.82
CA ASP A 74 3.04 -4.99 -8.97
C ASP A 74 2.02 -5.96 -9.57
N THR A 75 2.39 -7.23 -9.67
CA THR A 75 1.53 -8.26 -10.22
C THR A 75 0.28 -8.47 -9.37
N VAL A 76 0.44 -8.48 -8.04
CA VAL A 76 -0.70 -8.62 -7.13
C VAL A 76 -1.70 -7.49 -7.34
N PHE A 77 -1.22 -6.25 -7.37
CA PHE A 77 -2.10 -5.09 -7.56
C PHE A 77 -2.71 -5.04 -8.95
N GLN A 78 -2.04 -5.60 -9.94
CA GLN A 78 -2.55 -5.62 -11.31
C GLN A 78 -3.59 -6.70 -11.52
N LYS A 79 -3.38 -7.89 -10.96
CA LYS A 79 -4.20 -9.06 -11.26
C LYS A 79 -5.25 -9.38 -10.22
N ASP A 80 -4.99 -9.12 -8.95
CA ASP A 80 -5.94 -9.41 -7.89
C ASP A 80 -6.76 -8.17 -7.57
N ILE A 81 -7.79 -7.95 -8.37
CA ILE A 81 -8.64 -6.76 -8.26
C ILE A 81 -9.35 -6.69 -6.91
N LYS A 82 -9.80 -7.85 -6.41
CA LYS A 82 -10.49 -7.91 -5.12
C LYS A 82 -9.58 -7.46 -4.00
N PHE A 83 -8.36 -7.95 -3.97
CA PHE A 83 -7.37 -7.58 -2.95
C PHE A 83 -7.02 -6.10 -3.05
N LYS A 84 -6.79 -5.61 -4.27
CA LYS A 84 -6.52 -4.19 -4.52
C LYS A 84 -7.65 -3.32 -3.98
N SER A 85 -8.90 -3.68 -4.27
CA SER A 85 -10.06 -2.93 -3.83
C SER A 85 -10.18 -2.93 -2.30
N GLN A 86 -9.84 -4.04 -1.66
CA GLN A 86 -9.84 -4.15 -0.21
C GLN A 86 -8.86 -3.15 0.41
N LEU A 87 -7.66 -3.07 -0.12
CA LEU A 87 -6.65 -2.14 0.41
C LEU A 87 -7.01 -0.68 0.13
N LEU A 88 -7.57 -0.39 -1.04
CA LEU A 88 -8.09 0.95 -1.32
C LEU A 88 -9.16 1.34 -0.31
N GLY A 89 -10.09 0.43 -0.04
CA GLY A 89 -11.16 0.67 0.92
C GLY A 89 -10.64 0.94 2.32
N MET A 90 -9.56 0.28 2.73
CA MET A 90 -8.92 0.56 4.01
C MET A 90 -8.50 2.02 4.13
N ILE A 91 -7.91 2.56 3.09
CA ILE A 91 -7.43 3.93 3.10
C ILE A 91 -8.60 4.91 3.03
N ILE A 92 -9.51 4.69 2.08
CA ILE A 92 -10.67 5.56 1.86
C ILE A 92 -11.57 5.60 3.09
N GLY A 93 -11.67 4.48 3.81
CA GLY A 93 -12.46 4.40 5.04
C GLY A 93 -12.03 5.34 6.15
N HIS A 94 -10.81 5.89 6.07
CA HIS A 94 -10.31 6.88 7.03
C HIS A 94 -10.58 8.32 6.62
N PHE A 95 -11.17 8.55 5.44
CA PHE A 95 -11.47 9.91 4.99
C PHE A 95 -12.63 10.50 5.79
N ASP A 96 -12.50 11.77 6.13
CA ASP A 96 -13.67 12.53 6.56
C ASP A 96 -14.46 12.97 5.32
N LEU A 97 -15.59 13.63 5.50
CA LEU A 97 -16.45 14.00 4.38
C LEU A 97 -15.76 14.95 3.41
N GLU A 98 -15.00 15.91 3.93
CA GLU A 98 -14.29 16.86 3.08
C GLU A 98 -13.23 16.15 2.24
N GLU A 99 -12.48 15.24 2.86
CA GLU A 99 -11.47 14.44 2.16
C GLU A 99 -12.10 13.55 1.10
N TYR A 100 -13.24 12.94 1.42
CA TYR A 100 -13.95 12.12 0.45
C TYR A 100 -14.41 12.96 -0.74
N ASN A 101 -14.90 14.17 -0.49
CA ASN A 101 -15.35 15.05 -1.59
C ASN A 101 -14.20 15.42 -2.52
N LEU A 102 -13.02 15.66 -1.96
CA LEU A 102 -11.81 15.91 -2.76
C LEU A 102 -11.43 14.69 -3.57
N TYR A 103 -11.45 13.53 -2.93
CA TYR A 103 -11.18 12.25 -3.60
C TYR A 103 -12.16 12.03 -4.76
N ALA A 104 -13.44 12.26 -4.53
CA ALA A 104 -14.47 12.01 -5.53
C ALA A 104 -14.32 12.87 -6.78
N GLN A 105 -13.67 14.02 -6.68
CA GLN A 105 -13.42 14.89 -7.82
C GLN A 105 -12.38 14.32 -8.79
N ASN A 106 -11.54 13.41 -8.32
CA ASN A 106 -10.51 12.79 -9.17
C ASN A 106 -10.21 11.36 -8.67
N ARG A 107 -11.22 10.49 -8.74
CA ARG A 107 -11.10 9.11 -8.24
C ARG A 107 -9.96 8.34 -8.88
N THR A 108 -9.91 8.36 -10.20
CA THR A 108 -8.92 7.57 -10.94
C THR A 108 -7.49 7.99 -10.60
N GLY A 109 -7.23 9.30 -10.61
CA GLY A 109 -5.91 9.81 -10.30
C GLY A 109 -5.51 9.56 -8.85
N THR A 110 -6.46 9.74 -7.93
CA THR A 110 -6.21 9.53 -6.51
C THR A 110 -6.01 8.04 -6.20
N ASP A 111 -6.83 7.16 -6.77
CA ASP A 111 -6.66 5.71 -6.60
C ASP A 111 -5.28 5.27 -7.05
N ARG A 112 -4.82 5.77 -8.20
CA ARG A 112 -3.48 5.44 -8.70
C ARG A 112 -2.41 5.89 -7.72
N ARG A 113 -2.56 7.07 -7.15
CA ARG A 113 -1.62 7.61 -6.18
C ARG A 113 -1.61 6.79 -4.89
N ILE A 114 -2.80 6.41 -4.40
CA ILE A 114 -2.92 5.54 -3.22
C ILE A 114 -2.22 4.21 -3.48
N ILE A 115 -2.47 3.59 -4.62
CA ILE A 115 -1.88 2.30 -4.97
C ILE A 115 -0.36 2.40 -5.02
N ASN A 116 0.18 3.46 -5.62
CA ASN A 116 1.63 3.64 -5.68
C ASN A 116 2.24 3.79 -4.28
N LEU A 117 1.57 4.53 -3.40
CA LEU A 117 2.01 4.68 -2.02
C LEU A 117 1.93 3.37 -1.25
N LEU A 118 0.87 2.58 -1.47
CA LEU A 118 0.73 1.26 -0.85
C LEU A 118 1.87 0.33 -1.29
N LYS A 119 2.17 0.28 -2.57
CA LYS A 119 3.25 -0.56 -3.09
C LYS A 119 4.59 -0.19 -2.47
N GLU A 120 4.88 1.10 -2.38
CA GLU A 120 6.12 1.59 -1.76
C GLU A 120 6.21 1.17 -0.30
N ARG A 121 5.12 1.37 0.45
CA ARG A 121 5.07 1.00 1.86
C ARG A 121 5.29 -0.49 2.06
N ILE A 122 4.62 -1.30 1.26
CA ILE A 122 4.71 -2.75 1.35
C ILE A 122 6.14 -3.19 1.05
N PHE A 123 6.70 -2.70 -0.06
CA PHE A 123 8.05 -3.08 -0.45
C PHE A 123 9.07 -2.73 0.63
N ASN A 124 9.06 -1.49 1.09
CA ASN A 124 10.02 -1.01 2.09
C ASN A 124 9.79 -1.65 3.45
N GLY A 125 8.52 -1.80 3.85
CA GLY A 125 8.18 -2.36 5.15
C GLY A 125 8.53 -3.83 5.27
N LEU A 126 8.28 -4.61 4.22
CA LEU A 126 8.62 -6.03 4.24
C LEU A 126 10.12 -6.26 4.27
N ALA A 127 10.90 -5.35 3.70
CA ALA A 127 12.35 -5.44 3.73
C ALA A 127 12.91 -5.30 5.16
N GLU A 128 12.17 -4.67 6.05
CA GLU A 128 12.57 -4.46 7.45
C GLU A 128 12.12 -5.60 8.37
N LEU A 129 11.27 -6.51 7.88
CA LEU A 129 10.81 -7.64 8.70
C LEU A 129 11.82 -8.76 8.71
N PRO A 130 11.78 -9.63 9.76
CA PRO A 130 12.62 -10.83 9.77
C PRO A 130 12.38 -11.68 8.52
N GLN A 131 13.44 -12.27 8.01
CA GLN A 131 13.43 -13.05 6.77
C GLN A 131 12.87 -14.46 6.99
N GLU A 132 11.73 -14.58 7.63
CA GLU A 132 11.17 -15.87 8.01
C GLU A 132 9.95 -16.29 7.20
N PHE A 133 9.55 -15.46 6.26
CA PHE A 133 8.35 -15.78 5.51
C PHE A 133 8.60 -15.80 4.00
#